data_ac40f71fa01d1a85ffeacac6253c29cc
#
_entry.id   ac40f71fa01d1a85ffeacac6253c29cc
#
_cell.length_a   1.000
_cell.length_b   1.000
_cell.length_c   1.000
_cell.angle_alpha   90.00
_cell.angle_beta   90.00
_cell.angle_gamma   90.00
#
_symmetry.space_group_name_H-M   'P 1'
#
loop_
_entity.id
_entity.type
_entity.pdbx_description
1 polymer ?
#
loop_
_entity_poly.entity_id
_entity_poly.type
_entity_poly.pdbx_seq_one_letter_code
_entity_poly.pdbx_strand_id
1 'polypeptide(L)'
;MKNGCTIVFKIIMAMLLLSATTARAQYNTDRLITIGRSALYYEDYVLSIQYFTQAITSKPYLYEPWFLRGVAKYYLEDYVGAETDCSEAIRINPFVTNLYELRGLARIQQEKYQDAISDYTRALQYSPQNQGYWQNRAICRMQMKDYDRALNEIDTIIGKWSRFAPAYNMRAEVYLNKKDTTEALKALDKSVEIDPYDGGTWQALSVISLSRKQWKDAEKYLDKAIHLQPKRADHYINRALARFNQNNLRGTMADYDTALDLDPNNFLGHYNRGLLRAQVGDDNRAILDFDFVLKLEPDNIMALFNRALLLDKTGDLRGAIRDYSRVIKEFPNFWFGLESRAKCYRRLGMTKEAENDEFRVFKAQLYKSLYGKQPRLNKKQLRKRSDIDLDKYNQLVTADENEMKQEYKNDYRGRVQNRQPDMAFMPMYDLSCDNVRSAVESYRPYDPGVAA
;
A
#
# COMPACT_ATOMS: atom_id res chain seq x y z
N MET A 1 81.56 -30.34 -1.38
CA MET A 1 80.43 -30.63 -0.46
C MET A 1 79.58 -29.41 -0.05
N LYS A 2 80.08 -28.14 -0.19
CA LYS A 2 79.25 -26.94 0.26
C LYS A 2 78.12 -26.58 -0.71
N ASN A 3 78.17 -26.89 -1.97
CA ASN A 3 77.13 -26.50 -2.93
C ASN A 3 75.89 -27.40 -2.91
N GLY A 4 75.97 -28.66 -2.44
CA GLY A 4 74.86 -29.59 -2.34
C GLY A 4 73.91 -29.21 -1.19
N CYS A 5 74.46 -28.78 -0.04
CA CYS A 5 73.71 -28.43 1.12
C CYS A 5 72.85 -27.15 0.89
N THR A 6 73.40 -26.21 0.08
CA THR A 6 72.68 -24.95 -0.28
C THR A 6 71.51 -25.18 -1.24
N ILE A 7 71.65 -26.15 -2.15
CA ILE A 7 70.60 -26.53 -3.11
C ILE A 7 69.47 -27.26 -2.35
N VAL A 8 69.80 -28.19 -1.48
CA VAL A 8 68.82 -28.90 -0.64
C VAL A 8 68.08 -27.95 0.28
N PHE A 9 68.74 -26.98 0.90
CA PHE A 9 68.10 -25.95 1.73
C PHE A 9 67.18 -25.05 0.91
N LYS A 10 67.52 -24.64 -0.32
CA LYS A 10 66.63 -23.87 -1.19
C LYS A 10 65.42 -24.66 -1.66
N ILE A 11 65.59 -25.96 -1.91
CA ILE A 11 64.45 -26.83 -2.25
C ILE A 11 63.48 -27.03 -1.08
N ILE A 12 64.03 -27.24 0.11
CA ILE A 12 63.21 -27.35 1.35
C ILE A 12 62.52 -26.02 1.64
N MET A 13 63.18 -24.88 1.52
CA MET A 13 62.56 -23.55 1.65
C MET A 13 61.47 -23.29 0.59
N ALA A 14 61.69 -23.69 -0.66
CA ALA A 14 60.71 -23.59 -1.71
C ALA A 14 59.51 -24.51 -1.46
N MET A 15 59.70 -25.74 -0.95
CA MET A 15 58.63 -26.64 -0.55
C MET A 15 57.87 -26.10 0.70
N LEU A 16 58.52 -25.50 1.66
CA LEU A 16 57.90 -24.84 2.81
C LEU A 16 57.11 -23.61 2.39
N LEU A 17 57.60 -22.80 1.47
CA LEU A 17 56.89 -21.66 0.89
C LEU A 17 55.68 -22.12 0.05
N LEU A 18 55.79 -23.19 -0.71
CA LEU A 18 54.69 -23.81 -1.43
C LEU A 18 53.65 -24.44 -0.50
N SER A 19 54.07 -25.03 0.60
CA SER A 19 53.12 -25.56 1.62
C SER A 19 52.46 -24.45 2.44
N ALA A 20 53.14 -23.31 2.63
CA ALA A 20 52.56 -22.16 3.35
C ALA A 20 51.46 -21.46 2.51
N THR A 21 51.58 -21.53 1.14
CA THR A 21 50.55 -20.97 0.25
C THR A 21 49.28 -21.83 0.17
N THR A 22 49.32 -23.10 0.65
CA THR A 22 48.18 -24.00 0.68
C THR A 22 47.49 -24.10 2.06
N ALA A 23 48.04 -23.45 3.06
CA ALA A 23 47.35 -23.28 4.33
C ALA A 23 46.21 -22.21 4.16
N ARG A 24 45.27 -22.45 3.24
CA ARG A 24 43.95 -21.83 3.35
C ARG A 24 43.43 -22.25 4.70
N ALA A 25 43.26 -21.27 5.61
CA ALA A 25 42.55 -21.50 6.84
C ALA A 25 41.31 -22.27 6.48
N GLN A 26 41.21 -23.50 6.91
CA GLN A 26 40.05 -24.36 6.62
C GLN A 26 38.90 -23.79 7.45
N TYR A 27 38.18 -22.83 6.85
CA TYR A 27 37.03 -22.26 7.48
C TYR A 27 36.06 -23.39 7.80
N ASN A 28 35.74 -23.56 9.06
CA ASN A 28 34.70 -24.49 9.44
C ASN A 28 33.38 -23.97 8.87
N THR A 29 32.99 -24.46 7.70
CA THR A 29 31.82 -24.02 6.94
C THR A 29 30.54 -24.13 7.79
N ASP A 30 30.45 -25.17 8.65
CA ASP A 30 29.29 -25.37 9.51
C ASP A 30 29.20 -24.25 10.58
N ARG A 31 30.34 -23.78 11.07
CA ARG A 31 30.40 -22.63 11.97
C ARG A 31 30.00 -21.33 11.25
N LEU A 32 30.45 -21.12 10.00
CA LEU A 32 30.05 -19.95 9.22
C LEU A 32 28.53 -19.94 8.98
N ILE A 33 27.96 -21.10 8.63
CA ILE A 33 26.51 -21.25 8.45
C ILE A 33 25.78 -20.96 9.76
N THR A 34 26.27 -21.47 10.88
CA THR A 34 25.65 -21.25 12.19
C THR A 34 25.66 -19.78 12.59
N ILE A 35 26.81 -19.09 12.41
CA ILE A 35 26.91 -17.64 12.70
C ILE A 35 26.00 -16.85 11.75
N GLY A 36 26.02 -17.19 10.45
CA GLY A 36 25.12 -16.56 9.47
C GLY A 36 23.64 -16.74 9.80
N ARG A 37 23.23 -17.92 10.29
CA ARG A 37 21.86 -18.17 10.77
C ARG A 37 21.53 -17.35 12.00
N SER A 38 22.48 -17.23 12.93
CA SER A 38 22.31 -16.38 14.11
C SER A 38 22.13 -14.92 13.72
N ALA A 39 22.98 -14.40 12.82
CA ALA A 39 22.83 -13.04 12.30
C ALA A 39 21.48 -12.85 11.58
N LEU A 40 21.04 -13.83 10.80
CA LEU A 40 19.73 -13.82 10.14
C LEU A 40 18.58 -13.78 11.16
N TYR A 41 18.70 -14.55 12.23
CA TYR A 41 17.70 -14.58 13.32
C TYR A 41 17.59 -13.24 14.04
N TYR A 42 18.73 -12.56 14.27
CA TYR A 42 18.76 -11.21 14.85
C TYR A 42 18.58 -10.09 13.81
N GLU A 43 18.16 -10.45 12.60
CA GLU A 43 17.85 -9.51 11.53
C GLU A 43 19.06 -8.71 11.01
N ASP A 44 20.28 -9.12 11.32
CA ASP A 44 21.49 -8.58 10.72
C ASP A 44 21.75 -9.25 9.37
N TYR A 45 20.96 -8.84 8.37
CA TYR A 45 21.00 -9.43 7.03
C TYR A 45 22.34 -9.21 6.33
N VAL A 46 22.95 -8.05 6.54
CA VAL A 46 24.24 -7.73 5.90
C VAL A 46 25.33 -8.65 6.44
N LEU A 47 25.40 -8.83 7.75
CA LEU A 47 26.35 -9.73 8.37
C LEU A 47 26.08 -11.19 7.94
N SER A 48 24.81 -11.59 7.91
CA SER A 48 24.44 -12.94 7.47
C SER A 48 24.87 -13.22 6.05
N ILE A 49 24.71 -12.26 5.10
CA ILE A 49 25.18 -12.36 3.71
C ILE A 49 26.70 -12.55 3.66
N GLN A 50 27.45 -11.86 4.49
CA GLN A 50 28.91 -12.00 4.55
C GLN A 50 29.33 -13.41 4.93
N TYR A 51 28.74 -13.97 6.01
CA TYR A 51 29.04 -15.32 6.45
C TYR A 51 28.59 -16.39 5.45
N PHE A 52 27.41 -16.26 4.87
CA PHE A 52 26.96 -17.20 3.83
C PHE A 52 27.81 -17.11 2.58
N THR A 53 28.30 -15.92 2.20
CA THR A 53 29.23 -15.76 1.07
C THR A 53 30.56 -16.47 1.34
N GLN A 54 31.08 -16.38 2.54
CA GLN A 54 32.29 -17.13 2.93
C GLN A 54 32.03 -18.65 2.92
N ALA A 55 30.86 -19.10 3.41
CA ALA A 55 30.47 -20.50 3.36
C ALA A 55 30.36 -21.02 1.92
N ILE A 56 29.74 -20.26 1.03
CA ILE A 56 29.64 -20.57 -0.41
C ILE A 56 31.02 -20.64 -1.05
N THR A 57 31.91 -19.69 -0.75
CA THR A 57 33.28 -19.70 -1.28
C THR A 57 34.04 -20.94 -0.82
N SER A 58 33.83 -21.39 0.40
CA SER A 58 34.47 -22.58 0.97
C SER A 58 33.90 -23.89 0.38
N LYS A 59 32.58 -24.00 0.30
CA LYS A 59 31.87 -25.20 -0.17
C LYS A 59 30.70 -24.82 -1.10
N PRO A 60 30.96 -24.49 -2.38
CA PRO A 60 29.93 -24.01 -3.32
C PRO A 60 28.87 -25.04 -3.70
N TYR A 61 29.15 -26.33 -3.39
CA TYR A 61 28.22 -27.45 -3.66
C TYR A 61 27.16 -27.64 -2.60
N LEU A 62 27.13 -26.86 -1.52
CA LEU A 62 26.08 -26.87 -0.52
C LEU A 62 24.97 -25.92 -0.94
N TYR A 63 23.74 -26.40 -1.07
CA TYR A 63 22.60 -25.56 -1.45
C TYR A 63 22.16 -24.62 -0.33
N GLU A 64 22.35 -25.01 0.92
CA GLU A 64 21.86 -24.31 2.09
C GLU A 64 22.43 -22.89 2.27
N PRO A 65 23.74 -22.63 2.16
CA PRO A 65 24.26 -21.25 2.25
C PRO A 65 23.74 -20.33 1.14
N TRP A 66 23.53 -20.86 -0.08
CA TRP A 66 22.88 -20.13 -1.17
C TRP A 66 21.45 -19.75 -0.80
N PHE A 67 20.68 -20.72 -0.31
CA PHE A 67 19.31 -20.49 0.12
C PHE A 67 19.21 -19.44 1.22
N LEU A 68 19.98 -19.59 2.30
CA LEU A 68 19.97 -18.67 3.42
C LEU A 68 20.44 -17.25 3.04
N ARG A 69 21.39 -17.14 2.12
CA ARG A 69 21.80 -15.85 1.56
C ARG A 69 20.68 -15.24 0.72
N GLY A 70 19.97 -16.05 -0.06
CA GLY A 70 18.76 -15.65 -0.79
C GLY A 70 17.68 -15.14 0.15
N VAL A 71 17.46 -15.78 1.30
CA VAL A 71 16.53 -15.29 2.35
C VAL A 71 16.94 -13.92 2.86
N ALA A 72 18.23 -13.73 3.22
CA ALA A 72 18.72 -12.45 3.69
C ALA A 72 18.56 -11.33 2.65
N LYS A 73 18.88 -11.63 1.38
CA LYS A 73 18.68 -10.68 0.26
C LYS A 73 17.21 -10.35 0.05
N TYR A 74 16.32 -11.33 0.15
CA TYR A 74 14.88 -11.10 0.04
C TYR A 74 14.38 -10.11 1.09
N TYR A 75 14.85 -10.21 2.33
CA TYR A 75 14.51 -9.26 3.38
C TYR A 75 15.09 -7.86 3.18
N LEU A 76 16.23 -7.75 2.48
CA LEU A 76 16.80 -6.48 2.06
C LEU A 76 16.18 -5.95 0.74
N GLU A 77 15.12 -6.59 0.25
CA GLU A 77 14.43 -6.24 -1.00
C GLU A 77 15.31 -6.41 -2.27
N ASP A 78 16.47 -7.10 -2.14
CA ASP A 78 17.26 -7.53 -3.30
C ASP A 78 16.65 -8.80 -3.91
N TYR A 79 15.50 -8.63 -4.56
CA TYR A 79 14.74 -9.74 -5.13
C TYR A 79 15.47 -10.42 -6.29
N VAL A 80 16.26 -9.67 -7.06
CA VAL A 80 17.08 -10.21 -8.17
C VAL A 80 18.21 -11.08 -7.63
N GLY A 81 18.90 -10.62 -6.60
CA GLY A 81 19.92 -11.39 -5.92
C GLY A 81 19.35 -12.62 -5.21
N ALA A 82 18.16 -12.54 -4.61
CA ALA A 82 17.46 -13.67 -4.00
C ALA A 82 17.07 -14.71 -5.05
N GLU A 83 16.52 -14.31 -6.20
CA GLU A 83 16.19 -15.20 -7.32
C GLU A 83 17.43 -15.94 -7.84
N THR A 84 18.54 -15.23 -7.97
CA THR A 84 19.82 -15.81 -8.43
C THR A 84 20.33 -16.86 -7.45
N ASP A 85 20.38 -16.54 -6.16
CA ASP A 85 20.85 -17.45 -5.12
C ASP A 85 19.96 -18.69 -4.99
N CYS A 86 18.63 -18.52 -5.06
CA CYS A 86 17.70 -19.64 -5.09
C CYS A 86 17.87 -20.52 -6.33
N SER A 87 18.18 -19.93 -7.49
CA SER A 87 18.40 -20.68 -8.72
C SER A 87 19.64 -21.58 -8.62
N GLU A 88 20.71 -21.06 -8.01
CA GLU A 88 21.91 -21.88 -7.74
C GLU A 88 21.62 -22.98 -6.69
N ALA A 89 20.87 -22.67 -5.65
CA ALA A 89 20.46 -23.65 -4.66
C ALA A 89 19.62 -24.78 -5.29
N ILE A 90 18.67 -24.45 -6.18
CA ILE A 90 17.84 -25.42 -6.92
C ILE A 90 18.69 -26.27 -7.86
N ARG A 91 19.69 -25.68 -8.53
CA ARG A 91 20.61 -26.41 -9.39
C ARG A 91 21.38 -27.49 -8.60
N ILE A 92 21.74 -27.18 -7.36
CA ILE A 92 22.44 -28.10 -6.47
C ILE A 92 21.51 -29.19 -5.92
N ASN A 93 20.33 -28.77 -5.41
CA ASN A 93 19.34 -29.68 -4.86
C ASN A 93 17.92 -29.31 -5.29
N PRO A 94 17.40 -29.92 -6.38
CA PRO A 94 16.08 -29.58 -6.92
C PRO A 94 14.89 -30.17 -6.14
N PHE A 95 15.13 -30.92 -5.06
CA PHE A 95 14.07 -31.60 -4.31
C PHE A 95 13.56 -30.80 -3.10
N VAL A 96 14.19 -29.67 -2.79
CA VAL A 96 13.83 -28.83 -1.65
C VAL A 96 12.78 -27.79 -2.07
N THR A 97 11.57 -27.94 -1.59
CA THR A 97 10.41 -27.12 -2.00
C THR A 97 10.52 -25.66 -1.61
N ASN A 98 11.13 -25.36 -0.45
CA ASN A 98 11.32 -23.99 0.05
C ASN A 98 12.21 -23.14 -0.89
N LEU A 99 13.06 -23.75 -1.71
CA LEU A 99 13.86 -23.05 -2.71
C LEU A 99 13.00 -22.45 -3.80
N TYR A 100 12.01 -23.22 -4.28
CA TYR A 100 11.03 -22.75 -5.26
C TYR A 100 10.07 -21.73 -4.66
N GLU A 101 9.70 -21.89 -3.38
CA GLU A 101 8.87 -20.93 -2.67
C GLU A 101 9.53 -19.57 -2.60
N LEU A 102 10.76 -19.50 -2.09
CA LEU A 102 11.49 -18.23 -1.97
C LEU A 102 11.75 -17.59 -3.35
N ARG A 103 12.12 -18.41 -4.36
CA ARG A 103 12.29 -17.90 -5.72
C ARG A 103 11.00 -17.39 -6.31
N GLY A 104 9.90 -18.10 -6.10
CA GLY A 104 8.55 -17.68 -6.50
C GLY A 104 8.15 -16.35 -5.86
N LEU A 105 8.39 -16.20 -4.54
CA LEU A 105 8.15 -14.94 -3.84
C LEU A 105 9.01 -13.79 -4.39
N ALA A 106 10.30 -14.03 -4.62
CA ALA A 106 11.20 -13.03 -5.21
C ALA A 106 10.75 -12.62 -6.63
N ARG A 107 10.22 -13.56 -7.41
CA ARG A 107 9.66 -13.32 -8.75
C ARG A 107 8.36 -12.54 -8.71
N ILE A 108 7.51 -12.80 -7.71
CA ILE A 108 6.29 -12.02 -7.48
C ILE A 108 6.62 -10.55 -7.23
N GLN A 109 7.61 -10.27 -6.39
CA GLN A 109 8.04 -8.88 -6.12
C GLN A 109 8.63 -8.18 -7.36
N GLN A 110 9.08 -8.95 -8.34
CA GLN A 110 9.55 -8.47 -9.65
C GLN A 110 8.43 -8.48 -10.72
N GLU A 111 7.19 -8.77 -10.35
CA GLU A 111 6.03 -8.93 -11.27
C GLU A 111 6.20 -10.05 -12.31
N LYS A 112 7.15 -10.98 -12.09
CA LYS A 112 7.40 -12.15 -12.94
C LYS A 112 6.43 -13.29 -12.60
N TYR A 113 5.13 -13.03 -12.69
CA TYR A 113 4.09 -13.95 -12.21
C TYR A 113 4.10 -15.31 -12.91
N GLN A 114 4.36 -15.36 -14.23
CA GLN A 114 4.40 -16.62 -14.97
C GLN A 114 5.53 -17.54 -14.49
N ASP A 115 6.69 -16.96 -14.17
CA ASP A 115 7.83 -17.71 -13.65
C ASP A 115 7.57 -18.19 -12.22
N ALA A 116 6.90 -17.36 -11.41
CA ALA A 116 6.46 -17.75 -10.07
C ALA A 116 5.45 -18.90 -10.11
N ILE A 117 4.48 -18.91 -11.05
CA ILE A 117 3.56 -20.02 -11.28
C ILE A 117 4.31 -21.31 -11.58
N SER A 118 5.39 -21.23 -12.38
CA SER A 118 6.23 -22.38 -12.71
C SER A 118 6.93 -22.94 -11.47
N ASP A 119 7.44 -22.08 -10.60
CA ASP A 119 8.06 -22.45 -9.33
C ASP A 119 7.06 -23.13 -8.38
N TYR A 120 5.90 -22.52 -8.14
CA TYR A 120 4.86 -23.13 -7.29
C TYR A 120 4.32 -24.44 -7.89
N THR A 121 4.25 -24.55 -9.21
CA THR A 121 3.87 -25.81 -9.87
C THR A 121 4.91 -26.88 -9.56
N ARG A 122 6.19 -26.55 -9.59
CA ARG A 122 7.25 -27.50 -9.25
C ARG A 122 7.24 -27.86 -7.76
N ALA A 123 7.05 -26.87 -6.88
CA ALA A 123 6.92 -27.10 -5.44
C ALA A 123 5.74 -28.04 -5.11
N LEU A 124 4.60 -27.86 -5.78
CA LEU A 124 3.41 -28.70 -5.59
C LEU A 124 3.56 -30.14 -6.08
N GLN A 125 4.50 -30.42 -7.00
CA GLN A 125 4.83 -31.81 -7.38
C GLN A 125 5.43 -32.59 -6.20
N TYR A 126 6.19 -31.91 -5.33
CA TYR A 126 6.80 -32.53 -4.16
C TYR A 126 5.97 -32.37 -2.88
N SER A 127 5.20 -31.28 -2.77
CA SER A 127 4.38 -30.98 -1.60
C SER A 127 2.94 -30.62 -2.02
N PRO A 128 2.14 -31.58 -2.53
CA PRO A 128 0.81 -31.31 -3.09
C PRO A 128 -0.24 -30.86 -2.07
N GLN A 129 0.07 -31.02 -0.78
CA GLN A 129 -0.81 -30.61 0.32
C GLN A 129 -0.41 -29.26 0.94
N ASN A 130 0.61 -28.59 0.40
CA ASN A 130 0.96 -27.26 0.89
C ASN A 130 -0.04 -26.21 0.39
N GLN A 131 -0.86 -25.73 1.30
CA GLN A 131 -1.94 -24.77 1.05
C GLN A 131 -1.40 -23.42 0.55
N GLY A 132 -0.25 -22.95 1.10
CA GLY A 132 0.38 -21.69 0.71
C GLY A 132 0.81 -21.68 -0.76
N TYR A 133 1.34 -22.81 -1.27
CA TYR A 133 1.76 -22.89 -2.68
C TYR A 133 0.58 -22.81 -3.64
N TRP A 134 -0.53 -23.47 -3.30
CA TRP A 134 -1.78 -23.35 -4.05
C TRP A 134 -2.29 -21.92 -4.04
N GLN A 135 -2.33 -21.29 -2.86
CA GLN A 135 -2.79 -19.90 -2.70
C GLN A 135 -1.94 -18.93 -3.52
N ASN A 136 -0.60 -18.98 -3.35
CA ASN A 136 0.31 -18.06 -4.04
C ASN A 136 0.21 -18.21 -5.57
N ARG A 137 0.07 -19.45 -6.07
CA ARG A 137 -0.11 -19.71 -7.50
C ARG A 137 -1.43 -19.14 -8.02
N ALA A 138 -2.53 -19.30 -7.28
CA ALA A 138 -3.82 -18.72 -7.63
C ALA A 138 -3.74 -17.17 -7.67
N ILE A 139 -3.10 -16.54 -6.67
CA ILE A 139 -2.90 -15.10 -6.63
C ILE A 139 -2.08 -14.62 -7.84
N CYS A 140 -1.01 -15.34 -8.22
CA CYS A 140 -0.25 -15.00 -9.44
C CYS A 140 -1.15 -14.98 -10.69
N ARG A 141 -2.05 -15.95 -10.84
CA ARG A 141 -3.02 -15.97 -11.95
C ARG A 141 -4.00 -14.81 -11.90
N MET A 142 -4.46 -14.44 -10.70
CA MET A 142 -5.31 -13.28 -10.50
C MET A 142 -4.60 -11.99 -10.94
N GLN A 143 -3.33 -11.81 -10.57
CA GLN A 143 -2.53 -10.64 -10.97
C GLN A 143 -2.33 -10.58 -12.50
N MET A 144 -2.19 -11.73 -13.15
CA MET A 144 -2.15 -11.82 -14.61
C MET A 144 -3.52 -11.64 -15.28
N LYS A 145 -4.60 -11.47 -14.49
CA LYS A 145 -5.99 -11.39 -14.95
C LYS A 145 -6.47 -12.67 -15.68
N ASP A 146 -5.79 -13.79 -15.44
CA ASP A 146 -6.22 -15.11 -15.93
C ASP A 146 -7.29 -15.70 -14.98
N TYR A 147 -8.44 -15.03 -14.98
CA TYR A 147 -9.50 -15.28 -14.00
C TYR A 147 -10.09 -16.68 -14.08
N ASP A 148 -10.19 -17.25 -15.28
CA ASP A 148 -10.79 -18.57 -15.46
C ASP A 148 -9.89 -19.66 -14.85
N ARG A 149 -8.57 -19.60 -15.11
CA ARG A 149 -7.63 -20.54 -14.46
C ARG A 149 -7.50 -20.27 -12.97
N ALA A 150 -7.59 -19.00 -12.53
CA ALA A 150 -7.60 -18.66 -11.11
C ALA A 150 -8.82 -19.28 -10.41
N LEU A 151 -10.04 -19.18 -10.97
CA LEU A 151 -11.24 -19.80 -10.41
C LEU A 151 -11.13 -21.31 -10.32
N ASN A 152 -10.68 -21.99 -11.38
CA ASN A 152 -10.48 -23.44 -11.37
C ASN A 152 -9.52 -23.90 -10.26
N GLU A 153 -8.48 -23.09 -10.01
CA GLU A 153 -7.53 -23.38 -8.94
C GLU A 153 -8.12 -23.11 -7.57
N ILE A 154 -8.84 -22.00 -7.41
CA ILE A 154 -9.55 -21.66 -6.17
C ILE A 154 -10.60 -22.75 -5.85
N ASP A 155 -11.30 -23.27 -6.85
CA ASP A 155 -12.23 -24.40 -6.69
C ASP A 155 -11.51 -25.66 -6.20
N THR A 156 -10.30 -25.91 -6.71
CA THR A 156 -9.46 -27.00 -6.23
C THR A 156 -9.04 -26.80 -4.77
N ILE A 157 -8.68 -25.57 -4.39
CA ILE A 157 -8.33 -25.19 -3.01
C ILE A 157 -9.54 -25.44 -2.09
N ILE A 158 -10.72 -24.95 -2.47
CA ILE A 158 -11.96 -25.11 -1.70
C ILE A 158 -12.34 -26.60 -1.58
N GLY A 159 -12.17 -27.38 -2.64
CA GLY A 159 -12.42 -28.80 -2.63
C GLY A 159 -11.51 -29.57 -1.67
N LYS A 160 -10.24 -29.15 -1.53
CA LYS A 160 -9.28 -29.75 -0.59
C LYS A 160 -9.48 -29.24 0.85
N TRP A 161 -9.78 -27.95 1.00
CA TRP A 161 -9.87 -27.25 2.29
C TRP A 161 -11.13 -26.39 2.35
N SER A 162 -12.28 -27.04 2.52
CA SER A 162 -13.60 -26.38 2.49
C SER A 162 -13.81 -25.32 3.58
N ARG A 163 -12.99 -25.34 4.64
CA ARG A 163 -13.03 -24.35 5.74
C ARG A 163 -11.88 -23.33 5.65
N PHE A 164 -11.34 -23.11 4.48
CA PHE A 164 -10.30 -22.12 4.26
C PHE A 164 -10.89 -20.81 3.74
N ALA A 165 -11.24 -19.89 4.66
CA ALA A 165 -11.86 -18.60 4.36
C ALA A 165 -11.11 -17.77 3.29
N PRO A 166 -9.75 -17.68 3.27
CA PRO A 166 -9.05 -16.94 2.23
C PRO A 166 -9.33 -17.40 0.80
N ALA A 167 -9.67 -18.67 0.56
CA ALA A 167 -10.02 -19.12 -0.79
C ALA A 167 -11.34 -18.52 -1.27
N TYR A 168 -12.31 -18.33 -0.37
CA TYR A 168 -13.57 -17.67 -0.71
C TYR A 168 -13.37 -16.18 -0.92
N ASN A 169 -12.46 -15.53 -0.18
CA ASN A 169 -12.09 -14.14 -0.43
C ASN A 169 -11.43 -13.97 -1.81
N MET A 170 -10.50 -14.85 -2.19
CA MET A 170 -9.92 -14.85 -3.53
C MET A 170 -10.98 -15.05 -4.62
N ARG A 171 -11.96 -15.96 -4.39
CA ARG A 171 -13.08 -16.18 -5.31
C ARG A 171 -13.90 -14.91 -5.48
N ALA A 172 -14.21 -14.24 -4.39
CA ALA A 172 -14.96 -12.98 -4.40
C ALA A 172 -14.22 -11.89 -5.16
N GLU A 173 -12.90 -11.74 -4.94
CA GLU A 173 -12.08 -10.77 -5.66
C GLU A 173 -12.08 -11.02 -7.18
N VAL A 174 -11.95 -12.28 -7.60
CA VAL A 174 -12.03 -12.62 -9.03
C VAL A 174 -13.40 -12.24 -9.60
N TYR A 175 -14.50 -12.54 -8.91
CA TYR A 175 -15.84 -12.16 -9.37
C TYR A 175 -16.06 -10.64 -9.38
N LEU A 176 -15.51 -9.89 -8.43
CA LEU A 176 -15.54 -8.42 -8.45
C LEU A 176 -14.79 -7.87 -9.66
N ASN A 177 -13.62 -8.41 -9.98
CA ASN A 177 -12.89 -8.03 -11.18
C ASN A 177 -13.64 -8.38 -12.48
N LYS A 178 -14.42 -9.48 -12.46
CA LYS A 178 -15.35 -9.85 -13.56
C LYS A 178 -16.65 -9.06 -13.53
N LYS A 179 -16.84 -8.13 -12.59
CA LYS A 179 -18.06 -7.33 -12.34
C LYS A 179 -19.29 -8.18 -11.98
N ASP A 180 -19.09 -9.37 -11.51
CA ASP A 180 -20.16 -10.24 -10.99
C ASP A 180 -20.26 -10.13 -9.47
N THR A 181 -20.93 -9.06 -9.03
CA THR A 181 -21.11 -8.79 -7.62
C THR A 181 -22.01 -9.81 -6.92
N THR A 182 -22.80 -10.60 -7.66
CA THR A 182 -23.71 -11.60 -7.08
C THR A 182 -22.94 -12.82 -6.60
N GLU A 183 -22.07 -13.36 -7.45
CA GLU A 183 -21.20 -14.48 -7.07
C GLU A 183 -20.15 -14.03 -6.06
N ALA A 184 -19.67 -12.77 -6.13
CA ALA A 184 -18.79 -12.21 -5.13
C ALA A 184 -19.42 -12.21 -3.74
N LEU A 185 -20.69 -11.75 -3.59
CA LEU A 185 -21.41 -11.78 -2.31
C LEU A 185 -21.54 -13.19 -1.76
N LYS A 186 -21.94 -14.15 -2.58
CA LYS A 186 -22.06 -15.57 -2.14
C LYS A 186 -20.73 -16.10 -1.58
N ALA A 187 -19.64 -15.73 -2.23
CA ALA A 187 -18.31 -16.15 -1.78
C ALA A 187 -17.95 -15.47 -0.44
N LEU A 188 -18.17 -14.16 -0.31
CA LEU A 188 -17.90 -13.43 0.94
C LEU A 188 -18.80 -13.91 2.10
N ASP A 189 -20.09 -14.17 1.85
CA ASP A 189 -21.00 -14.73 2.87
C ASP A 189 -20.44 -16.07 3.38
N LYS A 190 -19.91 -16.90 2.47
CA LYS A 190 -19.29 -18.15 2.87
C LYS A 190 -18.00 -17.96 3.64
N SER A 191 -17.22 -16.92 3.29
CA SER A 191 -16.01 -16.58 4.02
C SER A 191 -16.31 -16.19 5.47
N VAL A 192 -17.31 -15.31 5.71
CA VAL A 192 -17.68 -14.88 7.07
C VAL A 192 -18.36 -15.96 7.90
N GLU A 193 -19.01 -16.97 7.26
CA GLU A 193 -19.49 -18.15 7.96
C GLU A 193 -18.34 -18.99 8.53
N ILE A 194 -17.19 -19.03 7.82
CA ILE A 194 -16.01 -19.80 8.21
C ILE A 194 -15.16 -19.01 9.20
N ASP A 195 -14.89 -17.76 8.89
CA ASP A 195 -14.09 -16.84 9.73
C ASP A 195 -14.84 -15.51 9.94
N PRO A 196 -15.65 -15.41 10.98
CA PRO A 196 -16.38 -14.18 11.31
C PRO A 196 -15.50 -13.07 11.90
N TYR A 197 -14.22 -13.35 12.16
CA TYR A 197 -13.28 -12.39 12.74
C TYR A 197 -12.39 -11.70 11.70
N ASP A 198 -12.53 -12.02 10.42
CA ASP A 198 -11.85 -11.29 9.34
C ASP A 198 -12.57 -9.97 9.03
N GLY A 199 -12.04 -8.87 9.58
CA GLY A 199 -12.57 -7.52 9.34
C GLY A 199 -12.52 -7.09 7.87
N GLY A 200 -11.56 -7.61 7.10
CA GLY A 200 -11.44 -7.35 5.66
C GLY A 200 -12.61 -7.89 4.86
N THR A 201 -13.09 -9.09 5.20
CA THR A 201 -14.26 -9.68 4.55
C THR A 201 -15.54 -8.87 4.84
N TRP A 202 -15.73 -8.40 6.08
CA TRP A 202 -16.86 -7.53 6.43
C TRP A 202 -16.79 -6.19 5.70
N GLN A 203 -15.60 -5.62 5.55
CA GLN A 203 -15.39 -4.42 4.74
C GLN A 203 -15.78 -4.66 3.26
N ALA A 204 -15.34 -5.76 2.66
CA ALA A 204 -15.68 -6.10 1.28
C ALA A 204 -17.20 -6.23 1.07
N LEU A 205 -17.91 -6.90 1.98
CA LEU A 205 -19.37 -6.97 1.99
C LEU A 205 -20.00 -5.58 2.05
N SER A 206 -19.46 -4.68 2.88
CA SER A 206 -19.96 -3.32 3.01
C SER A 206 -19.80 -2.51 1.74
N VAL A 207 -18.64 -2.59 1.08
CA VAL A 207 -18.36 -1.87 -0.17
C VAL A 207 -19.32 -2.30 -1.29
N ILE A 208 -19.57 -3.60 -1.42
CA ILE A 208 -20.56 -4.10 -2.38
C ILE A 208 -21.95 -3.59 -2.04
N SER A 209 -22.33 -3.58 -0.75
CA SER A 209 -23.64 -3.08 -0.31
C SER A 209 -23.78 -1.58 -0.56
N LEU A 210 -22.71 -0.79 -0.35
CA LEU A 210 -22.68 0.64 -0.69
C LEU A 210 -22.88 0.86 -2.19
N SER A 211 -22.18 0.11 -3.03
CA SER A 211 -22.31 0.22 -4.50
C SER A 211 -23.72 -0.14 -5.00
N ARG A 212 -24.40 -1.05 -4.29
CA ARG A 212 -25.78 -1.44 -4.55
C ARG A 212 -26.82 -0.53 -3.85
N LYS A 213 -26.37 0.51 -3.13
CA LYS A 213 -27.23 1.41 -2.37
C LYS A 213 -28.06 0.70 -1.27
N GLN A 214 -27.56 -0.42 -0.77
CA GLN A 214 -28.13 -1.19 0.33
C GLN A 214 -27.59 -0.63 1.67
N TRP A 215 -28.01 0.59 2.01
CA TRP A 215 -27.41 1.38 3.08
C TRP A 215 -27.48 0.72 4.46
N LYS A 216 -28.58 0.03 4.77
CA LYS A 216 -28.75 -0.67 6.06
C LYS A 216 -27.80 -1.86 6.21
N ASP A 217 -27.62 -2.63 5.13
CA ASP A 217 -26.72 -3.78 5.14
C ASP A 217 -25.27 -3.30 5.21
N ALA A 218 -24.93 -2.24 4.44
CA ALA A 218 -23.63 -1.61 4.50
C ALA A 218 -23.27 -1.13 5.92
N GLU A 219 -24.18 -0.44 6.60
CA GLU A 219 -23.98 -0.01 8.00
C GLU A 219 -23.75 -1.20 8.93
N LYS A 220 -24.59 -2.25 8.84
CA LYS A 220 -24.44 -3.47 9.64
C LYS A 220 -23.08 -4.16 9.44
N TYR A 221 -22.60 -4.26 8.20
CA TYR A 221 -21.31 -4.87 7.90
C TYR A 221 -20.16 -3.99 8.40
N LEU A 222 -20.28 -2.66 8.26
CA LEU A 222 -19.28 -1.72 8.77
C LEU A 222 -19.22 -1.70 10.30
N ASP A 223 -20.34 -1.90 11.00
CA ASP A 223 -20.34 -2.07 12.45
C ASP A 223 -19.49 -3.28 12.87
N LYS A 224 -19.57 -4.39 12.10
CA LYS A 224 -18.71 -5.56 12.33
C LYS A 224 -17.26 -5.28 12.02
N ALA A 225 -16.97 -4.64 10.88
CA ALA A 225 -15.61 -4.27 10.49
C ALA A 225 -14.96 -3.33 11.52
N ILE A 226 -15.69 -2.31 12.00
CA ILE A 226 -15.22 -1.37 13.03
C ILE A 226 -14.98 -2.08 14.36
N HIS A 227 -15.86 -3.00 14.76
CA HIS A 227 -15.66 -3.77 15.99
C HIS A 227 -14.35 -4.58 15.97
N LEU A 228 -14.02 -5.15 14.82
CA LEU A 228 -12.80 -5.95 14.62
C LEU A 228 -11.56 -5.10 14.39
N GLN A 229 -11.71 -3.97 13.72
CA GLN A 229 -10.62 -3.07 13.31
C GLN A 229 -10.94 -1.60 13.65
N PRO A 230 -11.02 -1.23 14.93
CA PRO A 230 -11.52 0.09 15.36
C PRO A 230 -10.60 1.26 15.02
N LYS A 231 -9.36 1.02 14.59
CA LYS A 231 -8.39 2.07 14.25
C LYS A 231 -8.35 2.41 12.76
N ARG A 232 -9.26 1.86 11.96
CA ARG A 232 -9.32 2.12 10.52
C ARG A 232 -10.29 3.25 10.19
N ALA A 233 -9.75 4.40 9.81
CA ALA A 233 -10.53 5.59 9.47
C ALA A 233 -11.54 5.33 8.32
N ASP A 234 -11.14 4.52 7.33
CA ASP A 234 -11.95 4.22 6.15
C ASP A 234 -13.29 3.55 6.48
N HIS A 235 -13.32 2.71 7.51
CA HIS A 235 -14.56 2.07 7.95
C HIS A 235 -15.60 3.09 8.44
N TYR A 236 -15.13 4.11 9.18
CA TYR A 236 -16.00 5.18 9.67
C TYR A 236 -16.47 6.08 8.51
N ILE A 237 -15.59 6.40 7.54
CA ILE A 237 -15.96 7.19 6.35
C ILE A 237 -17.04 6.48 5.55
N ASN A 238 -16.90 5.19 5.33
CA ASN A 238 -17.88 4.38 4.61
C ASN A 238 -19.19 4.22 5.40
N ARG A 239 -19.13 4.07 6.73
CA ARG A 239 -20.35 4.04 7.57
C ARG A 239 -21.05 5.38 7.60
N ALA A 240 -20.30 6.47 7.61
CA ALA A 240 -20.86 7.82 7.48
C ALA A 240 -21.66 7.97 6.18
N LEU A 241 -21.13 7.47 5.05
CA LEU A 241 -21.87 7.47 3.79
C LEU A 241 -23.18 6.66 3.88
N ALA A 242 -23.15 5.49 4.47
CA ALA A 242 -24.33 4.68 4.66
C ALA A 242 -25.37 5.39 5.54
N ARG A 243 -24.96 5.99 6.65
CA ARG A 243 -25.79 6.77 7.58
C ARG A 243 -26.36 8.02 6.95
N PHE A 244 -25.56 8.74 6.16
CA PHE A 244 -26.01 9.91 5.42
C PHE A 244 -27.20 9.58 4.52
N ASN A 245 -27.09 8.52 3.74
CA ASN A 245 -28.16 8.10 2.84
C ASN A 245 -29.40 7.55 3.58
N GLN A 246 -29.28 7.25 4.87
CA GLN A 246 -30.39 6.92 5.75
C GLN A 246 -30.94 8.15 6.51
N ASN A 247 -30.46 9.35 6.17
CA ASN A 247 -30.79 10.61 6.83
C ASN A 247 -30.38 10.68 8.32
N ASN A 248 -29.42 9.86 8.74
CA ASN A 248 -28.85 9.91 10.07
C ASN A 248 -27.67 10.90 10.11
N LEU A 249 -27.94 12.19 9.96
CA LEU A 249 -26.92 13.25 9.86
C LEU A 249 -26.02 13.33 11.11
N ARG A 250 -26.61 13.08 12.30
CA ARG A 250 -25.85 13.11 13.55
C ARG A 250 -24.84 11.98 13.63
N GLY A 251 -25.24 10.76 13.27
CA GLY A 251 -24.35 9.61 13.21
C GLY A 251 -23.27 9.76 12.14
N THR A 252 -23.64 10.37 11.01
CA THR A 252 -22.69 10.70 9.91
C THR A 252 -21.59 11.65 10.39
N MET A 253 -21.97 12.73 11.10
CA MET A 253 -20.98 13.69 11.61
C MET A 253 -20.04 13.04 12.63
N ALA A 254 -20.58 12.25 13.55
CA ALA A 254 -19.79 11.55 14.57
C ALA A 254 -18.78 10.57 13.93
N ASP A 255 -19.16 9.87 12.86
CA ASP A 255 -18.27 8.97 12.15
C ASP A 255 -17.14 9.73 11.43
N TYR A 256 -17.43 10.86 10.76
CA TYR A 256 -16.35 11.68 10.16
C TYR A 256 -15.43 12.28 11.21
N ASP A 257 -15.95 12.74 12.35
CA ASP A 257 -15.11 13.23 13.42
C ASP A 257 -14.18 12.13 13.96
N THR A 258 -14.71 10.92 14.19
CA THR A 258 -13.91 9.76 14.60
C THR A 258 -12.86 9.39 13.54
N ALA A 259 -13.24 9.39 12.27
CA ALA A 259 -12.30 9.09 11.18
C ALA A 259 -11.12 10.07 11.15
N LEU A 260 -11.39 11.36 11.37
CA LEU A 260 -10.38 12.41 11.36
C LEU A 260 -9.58 12.51 12.66
N ASP A 261 -10.11 12.00 13.78
CA ASP A 261 -9.34 11.78 15.01
C ASP A 261 -8.32 10.64 14.83
N LEU A 262 -8.69 9.60 14.05
CA LEU A 262 -7.80 8.48 13.74
C LEU A 262 -6.76 8.82 12.66
N ASP A 263 -7.18 9.54 11.63
CA ASP A 263 -6.33 10.00 10.52
C ASP A 263 -6.62 11.48 10.22
N PRO A 264 -5.92 12.40 10.90
CA PRO A 264 -6.11 13.84 10.72
C PRO A 264 -5.80 14.37 9.32
N ASN A 265 -5.09 13.58 8.50
CA ASN A 265 -4.74 13.96 7.14
C ASN A 265 -5.63 13.28 6.09
N ASN A 266 -6.70 12.63 6.51
CA ASN A 266 -7.58 11.93 5.59
C ASN A 266 -8.33 12.90 4.67
N PHE A 267 -7.93 12.92 3.42
CA PHE A 267 -8.50 13.77 2.38
C PHE A 267 -10.03 13.58 2.24
N LEU A 268 -10.47 12.32 2.13
CA LEU A 268 -11.89 12.00 1.94
C LEU A 268 -12.73 12.36 3.16
N GLY A 269 -12.18 12.15 4.35
CA GLY A 269 -12.83 12.51 5.61
C GLY A 269 -13.12 14.02 5.67
N HIS A 270 -12.12 14.87 5.38
CA HIS A 270 -12.32 16.32 5.33
C HIS A 270 -13.27 16.73 4.21
N TYR A 271 -13.09 16.18 3.00
CA TYR A 271 -13.95 16.52 1.86
C TYR A 271 -15.42 16.20 2.14
N ASN A 272 -15.72 14.99 2.58
CA ASN A 272 -17.08 14.54 2.86
C ASN A 272 -17.68 15.27 4.06
N ARG A 273 -16.91 15.52 5.12
CA ARG A 273 -17.38 16.32 6.27
C ARG A 273 -17.68 17.75 5.87
N GLY A 274 -16.84 18.33 5.02
CA GLY A 274 -17.09 19.67 4.45
C GLY A 274 -18.41 19.75 3.69
N LEU A 275 -18.72 18.75 2.85
CA LEU A 275 -20.00 18.66 2.16
C LEU A 275 -21.19 18.54 3.14
N LEU A 276 -21.07 17.68 4.14
CA LEU A 276 -22.12 17.52 5.17
C LEU A 276 -22.34 18.82 5.95
N ARG A 277 -21.27 19.51 6.37
CA ARG A 277 -21.34 20.79 7.08
C ARG A 277 -22.01 21.87 6.23
N ALA A 278 -21.67 21.94 4.95
CA ALA A 278 -22.33 22.84 4.00
C ALA A 278 -23.84 22.57 3.88
N GLN A 279 -24.22 21.30 3.84
CA GLN A 279 -25.62 20.91 3.75
C GLN A 279 -26.42 21.26 5.01
N VAL A 280 -25.82 21.13 6.19
CA VAL A 280 -26.48 21.48 7.45
C VAL A 280 -26.37 22.96 7.82
N GLY A 281 -25.72 23.77 6.96
CA GLY A 281 -25.59 25.22 7.12
C GLY A 281 -24.42 25.66 8.01
N ASP A 282 -23.50 24.76 8.36
CA ASP A 282 -22.27 25.12 9.08
C ASP A 282 -21.18 25.53 8.08
N ASP A 283 -21.46 26.62 7.35
CA ASP A 283 -20.68 27.07 6.20
C ASP A 283 -19.22 27.40 6.57
N ASN A 284 -19.00 28.03 7.72
CA ASN A 284 -17.67 28.42 8.15
C ASN A 284 -16.75 27.21 8.44
N ARG A 285 -17.29 26.18 9.11
CA ARG A 285 -16.50 24.97 9.35
C ARG A 285 -16.34 24.13 8.09
N ALA A 286 -17.32 24.17 7.16
CA ALA A 286 -17.17 23.56 5.86
C ALA A 286 -16.03 24.16 5.05
N ILE A 287 -15.89 25.51 5.08
CA ILE A 287 -14.76 26.20 4.45
C ILE A 287 -13.41 25.72 5.01
N LEU A 288 -13.31 25.54 6.33
CA LEU A 288 -12.07 25.02 6.95
C LEU A 288 -11.73 23.60 6.50
N ASP A 289 -12.73 22.73 6.33
CA ASP A 289 -12.50 21.40 5.80
C ASP A 289 -12.02 21.44 4.34
N PHE A 290 -12.60 22.30 3.49
CA PHE A 290 -12.11 22.47 2.11
C PHE A 290 -10.77 23.19 2.04
N ASP A 291 -10.44 24.10 2.97
CA ASP A 291 -9.12 24.70 3.10
C ASP A 291 -8.06 23.62 3.34
N PHE A 292 -8.38 22.64 4.19
CA PHE A 292 -7.49 21.52 4.47
C PHE A 292 -7.29 20.65 3.21
N VAL A 293 -8.37 20.30 2.53
CA VAL A 293 -8.31 19.57 1.25
C VAL A 293 -7.43 20.29 0.24
N LEU A 294 -7.59 21.61 0.10
CA LEU A 294 -6.82 22.43 -0.85
C LEU A 294 -5.37 22.69 -0.42
N LYS A 295 -5.05 22.49 0.87
CA LYS A 295 -3.67 22.46 1.34
C LYS A 295 -2.95 21.19 0.86
N LEU A 296 -3.64 20.05 0.85
CA LEU A 296 -3.08 18.79 0.35
C LEU A 296 -3.05 18.76 -1.18
N GLU A 297 -4.15 19.15 -1.81
CA GLU A 297 -4.34 19.15 -3.26
C GLU A 297 -4.77 20.55 -3.72
N PRO A 298 -3.83 21.49 -3.95
CA PRO A 298 -4.15 22.86 -4.28
C PRO A 298 -5.03 23.04 -5.54
N ASP A 299 -4.96 22.13 -6.50
CA ASP A 299 -5.71 22.19 -7.75
C ASP A 299 -6.94 21.27 -7.78
N ASN A 300 -7.41 20.81 -6.62
CA ASN A 300 -8.63 20.02 -6.54
C ASN A 300 -9.86 20.84 -6.93
N ILE A 301 -10.36 20.61 -8.13
CA ILE A 301 -11.45 21.41 -8.72
C ILE A 301 -12.74 21.30 -7.91
N MET A 302 -13.04 20.13 -7.36
CA MET A 302 -14.26 19.91 -6.56
C MET A 302 -14.22 20.72 -5.27
N ALA A 303 -13.09 20.69 -4.56
CA ALA A 303 -12.91 21.45 -3.34
C ALA A 303 -12.90 22.97 -3.61
N LEU A 304 -12.23 23.42 -4.68
CA LEU A 304 -12.24 24.82 -5.11
C LEU A 304 -13.67 25.31 -5.40
N PHE A 305 -14.44 24.53 -6.13
CA PHE A 305 -15.81 24.89 -6.48
C PHE A 305 -16.73 24.97 -5.24
N ASN A 306 -16.70 23.95 -4.39
CA ASN A 306 -17.51 23.91 -3.17
C ASN A 306 -17.11 25.02 -2.20
N ARG A 307 -15.82 25.29 -2.03
CA ARG A 307 -15.36 26.42 -1.21
C ARG A 307 -15.78 27.77 -1.79
N ALA A 308 -15.69 27.94 -3.12
CA ALA A 308 -16.14 29.19 -3.79
C ALA A 308 -17.61 29.49 -3.52
N LEU A 309 -18.50 28.47 -3.59
CA LEU A 309 -19.92 28.61 -3.26
C LEU A 309 -20.14 29.07 -1.80
N LEU A 310 -19.38 28.49 -0.86
CA LEU A 310 -19.49 28.84 0.54
C LEU A 310 -18.93 30.24 0.84
N LEU A 311 -17.80 30.60 0.22
CA LEU A 311 -17.22 31.93 0.34
C LEU A 311 -18.14 33.02 -0.24
N ASP A 312 -18.81 32.75 -1.35
CA ASP A 312 -19.86 33.65 -1.89
C ASP A 312 -21.01 33.78 -0.90
N LYS A 313 -21.51 32.67 -0.35
CA LYS A 313 -22.62 32.66 0.61
C LYS A 313 -22.25 33.39 1.92
N THR A 314 -21.05 33.20 2.44
CA THR A 314 -20.57 33.83 3.69
C THR A 314 -20.07 35.26 3.52
N GLY A 315 -19.92 35.75 2.27
CA GLY A 315 -19.57 37.15 1.96
C GLY A 315 -18.11 37.38 1.66
N ASP A 316 -17.21 36.38 1.70
CA ASP A 316 -15.85 36.54 1.16
C ASP A 316 -15.86 36.46 -0.37
N LEU A 317 -16.38 37.55 -0.98
CA LEU A 317 -16.52 37.63 -2.42
C LEU A 317 -15.19 37.56 -3.17
N ARG A 318 -14.13 38.09 -2.58
CA ARG A 318 -12.78 38.08 -3.18
C ARG A 318 -12.20 36.64 -3.18
N GLY A 319 -12.42 35.93 -2.09
CA GLY A 319 -12.06 34.50 -1.99
C GLY A 319 -12.81 33.68 -3.03
N ALA A 320 -14.14 33.85 -3.10
CA ALA A 320 -14.99 33.18 -4.06
C ALA A 320 -14.52 33.44 -5.53
N ILE A 321 -14.22 34.69 -5.88
CA ILE A 321 -13.73 35.05 -7.21
C ILE A 321 -12.39 34.38 -7.52
N ARG A 322 -11.48 34.27 -6.56
CA ARG A 322 -10.19 33.56 -6.76
C ARG A 322 -10.43 32.08 -7.10
N ASP A 323 -11.27 31.42 -6.32
CA ASP A 323 -11.54 30.00 -6.50
C ASP A 323 -12.32 29.71 -7.79
N TYR A 324 -13.39 30.47 -8.07
CA TYR A 324 -14.09 30.37 -9.36
C TYR A 324 -13.15 30.62 -10.55
N SER A 325 -12.22 31.57 -10.43
CA SER A 325 -11.27 31.86 -11.51
C SER A 325 -10.32 30.68 -11.78
N ARG A 326 -9.93 29.93 -10.75
CA ARG A 326 -9.12 28.72 -10.91
C ARG A 326 -9.94 27.63 -11.61
N VAL A 327 -11.18 27.40 -11.17
CA VAL A 327 -12.08 26.44 -11.79
C VAL A 327 -12.33 26.79 -13.27
N ILE A 328 -12.64 28.06 -13.58
CA ILE A 328 -12.90 28.56 -14.94
C ILE A 328 -11.65 28.45 -15.84
N LYS A 329 -10.45 28.60 -15.26
CA LYS A 329 -9.20 28.41 -15.99
C LYS A 329 -9.06 26.97 -16.50
N GLU A 330 -9.47 25.98 -15.69
CA GLU A 330 -9.46 24.59 -16.09
C GLU A 330 -10.65 24.21 -16.98
N PHE A 331 -11.83 24.79 -16.71
CA PHE A 331 -13.07 24.56 -17.44
C PHE A 331 -13.63 25.88 -17.99
N PRO A 332 -13.11 26.40 -19.12
CA PRO A 332 -13.49 27.70 -19.65
C PRO A 332 -14.98 27.86 -20.01
N ASN A 333 -15.69 26.76 -20.24
CA ASN A 333 -17.12 26.74 -20.54
C ASN A 333 -17.98 26.35 -19.32
N PHE A 334 -17.46 26.49 -18.14
CA PHE A 334 -18.23 26.29 -16.92
C PHE A 334 -19.12 27.50 -16.63
N TRP A 335 -20.29 27.50 -17.26
CA TRP A 335 -21.23 28.64 -17.28
C TRP A 335 -21.71 29.02 -15.89
N PHE A 336 -22.03 28.03 -15.06
CA PHE A 336 -22.45 28.30 -13.69
C PHE A 336 -21.36 29.02 -12.87
N GLY A 337 -20.12 28.63 -13.02
CA GLY A 337 -18.99 29.29 -12.35
C GLY A 337 -18.78 30.74 -12.86
N LEU A 338 -18.95 30.97 -14.17
CA LEU A 338 -18.91 32.32 -14.76
C LEU A 338 -20.04 33.19 -14.22
N GLU A 339 -21.26 32.68 -14.18
CA GLU A 339 -22.44 33.39 -13.65
C GLU A 339 -22.28 33.72 -12.17
N SER A 340 -21.82 32.75 -11.37
CA SER A 340 -21.56 32.95 -9.95
C SER A 340 -20.46 33.99 -9.71
N ARG A 341 -19.37 33.91 -10.48
CA ARG A 341 -18.30 34.91 -10.41
C ARG A 341 -18.76 36.30 -10.81
N ALA A 342 -19.58 36.41 -11.87
CA ALA A 342 -20.19 37.67 -12.27
C ALA A 342 -21.06 38.28 -11.17
N LYS A 343 -21.86 37.48 -10.47
CA LYS A 343 -22.63 37.95 -9.30
C LYS A 343 -21.72 38.49 -8.20
N CYS A 344 -20.60 37.82 -7.91
CA CYS A 344 -19.63 38.31 -6.95
C CYS A 344 -18.99 39.64 -7.38
N TYR A 345 -18.64 39.79 -8.68
CA TYR A 345 -18.14 41.04 -9.24
C TYR A 345 -19.16 42.16 -9.12
N ARG A 346 -20.45 41.91 -9.43
CA ARG A 346 -21.53 42.91 -9.26
C ARG A 346 -21.63 43.40 -7.81
N ARG A 347 -21.59 42.47 -6.84
CA ARG A 347 -21.66 42.83 -5.40
C ARG A 347 -20.46 43.64 -4.94
N LEU A 348 -19.30 43.53 -5.61
CA LEU A 348 -18.10 44.34 -5.34
C LEU A 348 -18.04 45.65 -6.16
N GLY A 349 -19.03 45.94 -7.00
CA GLY A 349 -19.02 47.10 -7.88
C GLY A 349 -18.08 46.96 -9.09
N MET A 350 -17.54 45.81 -9.36
CA MET A 350 -16.64 45.51 -10.49
C MET A 350 -17.47 45.23 -11.77
N THR A 351 -18.11 46.25 -12.30
CA THR A 351 -19.11 46.12 -13.34
C THR A 351 -18.54 45.58 -14.64
N LYS A 352 -17.37 46.03 -15.04
CA LYS A 352 -16.72 45.62 -16.29
C LYS A 352 -16.38 44.11 -16.31
N GLU A 353 -15.87 43.60 -15.22
CA GLU A 353 -15.53 42.19 -15.04
C GLU A 353 -16.79 41.33 -15.04
N ALA A 354 -17.86 41.81 -14.38
CA ALA A 354 -19.16 41.14 -14.37
C ALA A 354 -19.73 41.06 -15.77
N GLU A 355 -19.78 42.16 -16.51
CA GLU A 355 -20.29 42.19 -17.90
C GLU A 355 -19.52 41.28 -18.85
N ASN A 356 -18.20 41.16 -18.66
CA ASN A 356 -17.41 40.22 -19.45
C ASN A 356 -17.83 38.76 -19.25
N ASP A 357 -18.06 38.34 -18.02
CA ASP A 357 -18.49 37.00 -17.72
C ASP A 357 -19.95 36.76 -18.14
N GLU A 358 -20.84 37.69 -17.88
CA GLU A 358 -22.24 37.67 -18.33
C GLU A 358 -22.35 37.58 -19.86
N PHE A 359 -21.54 38.34 -20.58
CA PHE A 359 -21.51 38.27 -22.05
C PHE A 359 -21.04 36.92 -22.54
N ARG A 360 -20.07 36.30 -21.90
CA ARG A 360 -19.62 34.94 -22.23
C ARG A 360 -20.75 33.92 -22.04
N VAL A 361 -21.47 34.02 -20.92
CA VAL A 361 -22.65 33.15 -20.67
C VAL A 361 -23.74 33.39 -21.66
N PHE A 362 -24.12 34.67 -21.91
CA PHE A 362 -25.14 35.03 -22.92
C PHE A 362 -24.79 34.51 -24.33
N LYS A 363 -23.55 34.73 -24.76
CA LYS A 363 -23.08 34.23 -26.08
C LYS A 363 -23.17 32.71 -26.17
N ALA A 364 -22.86 31.98 -25.10
CA ALA A 364 -22.93 30.52 -25.08
C ALA A 364 -24.39 30.02 -25.10
N GLN A 365 -25.28 30.65 -24.36
CA GLN A 365 -26.71 30.33 -24.35
C GLN A 365 -27.35 30.61 -25.73
N LEU A 366 -27.02 31.74 -26.32
CA LEU A 366 -27.46 32.09 -27.66
C LEU A 366 -26.95 31.08 -28.70
N TYR A 367 -25.69 30.72 -28.64
CA TYR A 367 -25.12 29.74 -29.56
C TYR A 367 -25.76 28.36 -29.40
N LYS A 368 -26.03 27.93 -28.16
CA LYS A 368 -26.74 26.69 -27.87
C LYS A 368 -28.17 26.70 -28.39
N SER A 369 -28.86 27.82 -28.26
CA SER A 369 -30.24 27.98 -28.75
C SER A 369 -30.32 27.94 -30.29
N LEU A 370 -29.36 28.57 -30.98
CA LEU A 370 -29.35 28.65 -32.44
C LEU A 370 -28.84 27.35 -33.10
N TYR A 371 -27.88 26.68 -32.50
CA TYR A 371 -27.17 25.56 -33.13
C TYR A 371 -27.31 24.23 -32.41
N GLY A 372 -28.04 24.17 -31.31
CA GLY A 372 -28.20 22.95 -30.48
C GLY A 372 -26.92 22.44 -29.85
N LYS A 373 -25.82 23.17 -29.93
CA LYS A 373 -24.47 22.76 -29.45
C LYS A 373 -23.83 23.91 -28.69
N GLN A 374 -22.93 23.55 -27.80
CA GLN A 374 -22.08 24.55 -27.13
C GLN A 374 -20.99 25.09 -28.08
N PRO A 375 -20.48 26.33 -27.86
CA PRO A 375 -19.39 26.87 -28.66
C PRO A 375 -18.17 25.95 -28.62
N ARG A 376 -17.53 25.73 -29.76
CA ARG A 376 -16.29 24.97 -29.82
C ARG A 376 -15.18 25.72 -29.11
N LEU A 377 -14.44 25.02 -28.26
CA LEU A 377 -13.21 25.49 -27.70
C LEU A 377 -12.12 25.63 -28.77
N ASN A 378 -11.20 26.56 -28.61
CA ASN A 378 -10.06 26.67 -29.51
C ASN A 378 -9.12 25.45 -29.37
N LYS A 379 -8.19 25.22 -30.30
CA LYS A 379 -7.30 24.07 -30.34
C LYS A 379 -6.49 23.85 -29.04
N LYS A 380 -6.14 24.93 -28.32
CA LYS A 380 -5.42 24.84 -27.04
C LYS A 380 -6.31 24.39 -25.88
N GLN A 381 -7.61 24.62 -26.00
CA GLN A 381 -8.62 24.29 -24.99
C GLN A 381 -9.33 22.95 -25.25
N LEU A 382 -9.14 22.35 -26.44
CA LEU A 382 -9.77 21.06 -26.82
C LEU A 382 -9.42 19.88 -25.91
N ARG A 383 -8.32 19.96 -25.16
CA ARG A 383 -7.93 18.92 -24.19
C ARG A 383 -8.60 19.09 -22.82
N LYS A 384 -9.28 20.23 -22.59
CA LYS A 384 -9.97 20.52 -21.32
C LYS A 384 -11.44 20.19 -21.52
N ARG A 385 -12.00 19.37 -20.64
CA ARG A 385 -13.42 19.05 -20.65
C ARG A 385 -14.21 20.33 -20.44
N SER A 386 -15.22 20.56 -21.29
CA SER A 386 -16.04 21.76 -21.23
C SER A 386 -17.22 21.64 -20.27
N ASP A 387 -17.61 20.41 -19.94
CA ASP A 387 -18.79 20.14 -19.12
C ASP A 387 -18.35 19.58 -17.77
N ILE A 388 -18.69 20.30 -16.72
CA ILE A 388 -18.57 19.85 -15.33
C ILE A 388 -19.91 19.24 -14.95
N ASP A 389 -19.91 18.00 -14.55
CA ASP A 389 -21.05 17.32 -13.95
C ASP A 389 -21.19 17.79 -12.49
N LEU A 390 -22.08 18.75 -12.28
CA LEU A 390 -22.27 19.35 -10.94
C LEU A 390 -22.79 18.34 -9.91
N ASP A 391 -23.52 17.32 -10.34
CA ASP A 391 -24.07 16.32 -9.44
C ASP A 391 -22.95 15.50 -8.77
N LYS A 392 -21.80 15.34 -9.44
CA LYS A 392 -20.62 14.68 -8.87
C LYS A 392 -19.93 15.51 -7.78
N TYR A 393 -20.07 16.83 -7.81
CA TYR A 393 -19.40 17.71 -6.84
C TYR A 393 -20.06 17.74 -5.48
N ASN A 394 -21.32 17.32 -5.40
CA ASN A 394 -22.10 17.28 -4.18
C ASN A 394 -22.28 15.87 -3.61
N GLN A 395 -21.65 14.85 -4.24
CA GLN A 395 -21.74 13.47 -3.76
C GLN A 395 -20.62 13.18 -2.77
N LEU A 396 -21.00 12.51 -1.67
CA LEU A 396 -20.03 11.92 -0.75
C LEU A 396 -19.28 10.78 -1.46
N VAL A 397 -17.98 10.68 -1.21
CA VAL A 397 -17.09 9.71 -1.84
C VAL A 397 -16.79 8.58 -0.87
N THR A 398 -16.82 7.34 -1.34
CA THR A 398 -16.37 6.17 -0.59
C THR A 398 -14.85 6.16 -0.45
N ALA A 399 -14.35 5.70 0.67
CA ALA A 399 -12.95 5.35 0.81
C ALA A 399 -12.61 4.16 -0.11
N ASP A 400 -11.38 4.14 -0.60
CA ASP A 400 -10.94 3.35 -1.75
C ASP A 400 -11.27 1.85 -1.64
N GLU A 401 -11.71 1.28 -2.78
CA GLU A 401 -12.12 -0.11 -2.94
C GLU A 401 -10.91 -1.09 -3.01
N ASN A 402 -9.68 -0.57 -3.08
CA ASN A 402 -8.50 -1.35 -3.45
C ASN A 402 -7.88 -2.20 -2.32
N GLU A 403 -8.54 -2.36 -1.18
CA GLU A 403 -7.93 -3.05 -0.05
C GLU A 403 -8.18 -4.56 0.06
N MET A 404 -8.83 -5.19 -0.89
CA MET A 404 -8.79 -6.65 -1.01
C MET A 404 -7.46 -7.12 -1.62
N LYS A 405 -6.34 -6.54 -1.16
CA LYS A 405 -5.03 -7.06 -1.54
C LYS A 405 -4.83 -8.40 -0.85
N GLN A 406 -4.82 -9.46 -1.64
CA GLN A 406 -4.44 -10.77 -1.16
C GLN A 406 -2.99 -10.74 -0.70
N GLU A 407 -2.76 -11.12 0.54
CA GLU A 407 -1.41 -11.27 1.04
C GLU A 407 -0.84 -12.61 0.57
N TYR A 408 0.34 -12.56 -0.03
CA TYR A 408 1.09 -13.77 -0.31
C TYR A 408 1.55 -14.40 1.00
N LYS A 409 1.15 -15.65 1.25
CA LYS A 409 1.68 -16.37 2.39
C LYS A 409 3.12 -16.73 2.15
N ASN A 410 3.97 -16.35 3.07
CA ASN A 410 5.33 -16.82 3.14
C ASN A 410 5.73 -17.07 4.59
N ASP A 411 6.35 -18.20 4.85
CA ASP A 411 6.85 -18.56 6.17
C ASP A 411 8.07 -17.71 6.58
N TYR A 412 8.60 -16.90 5.62
CA TYR A 412 9.69 -15.96 5.82
C TYR A 412 9.24 -14.58 6.26
N ARG A 413 7.94 -14.32 6.33
CA ARG A 413 7.38 -13.13 6.98
C ARG A 413 7.55 -13.22 8.50
N GLY A 414 8.80 -13.26 8.95
CA GLY A 414 9.12 -13.07 10.33
C GLY A 414 9.64 -11.66 10.56
N ARG A 415 8.87 -10.80 11.13
CA ARG A 415 9.27 -9.67 11.96
C ARG A 415 9.95 -8.45 11.36
N VAL A 416 10.15 -8.37 10.07
CA VAL A 416 10.70 -7.18 9.58
C VAL A 416 9.87 -6.40 8.84
N GLN A 417 9.27 -5.64 9.24
CA GLN A 417 9.01 -4.83 8.33
C GLN A 417 8.86 -3.56 8.72
N ASN A 418 9.05 -2.52 8.05
CA ASN A 418 8.89 -1.11 8.31
C ASN A 418 9.42 -0.67 9.67
N ARG A 419 10.46 -1.28 10.15
CA ARG A 419 11.43 -0.54 10.90
C ARG A 419 12.15 0.35 9.89
N GLN A 420 11.56 1.51 9.60
CA GLN A 420 12.43 2.66 9.67
C GLN A 420 13.12 2.50 11.02
N PRO A 421 14.44 2.27 11.07
CA PRO A 421 15.09 2.42 12.33
C PRO A 421 14.73 3.85 12.76
N ASP A 422 13.90 3.99 13.79
CA ASP A 422 14.11 5.06 14.70
C ASP A 422 15.52 4.82 15.19
N MET A 423 16.47 5.35 14.43
CA MET A 423 17.78 5.62 14.94
C MET A 423 17.60 6.78 15.90
N ALA A 424 16.94 6.52 17.02
CA ALA A 424 17.33 7.12 18.22
C ALA A 424 18.78 6.68 18.37
N PHE A 425 19.70 7.53 17.90
CA PHE A 425 21.07 7.43 18.36
C PHE A 425 20.93 7.42 19.88
N MET A 426 21.15 6.27 20.49
CA MET A 426 21.46 6.26 21.90
C MET A 426 22.55 7.30 22.04
N PRO A 427 22.38 8.32 22.91
CA PRO A 427 23.45 9.28 23.10
C PRO A 427 24.69 8.45 23.35
N MET A 428 25.70 8.59 22.49
CA MET A 428 26.99 7.97 22.72
C MET A 428 27.33 8.37 24.13
N TYR A 429 27.47 7.39 25.03
CA TYR A 429 27.91 7.65 26.39
C TYR A 429 29.19 8.42 26.23
N ASP A 430 29.16 9.69 26.62
CA ASP A 430 30.33 10.49 26.62
C ASP A 430 31.22 9.92 27.73
N LEU A 431 32.24 9.17 27.33
CA LEU A 431 33.25 8.66 28.22
C LEU A 431 34.17 9.85 28.60
N SER A 432 33.57 10.85 29.24
CA SER A 432 34.37 11.89 29.88
C SER A 432 34.97 11.33 31.14
N CYS A 433 36.28 11.36 31.26
CA CYS A 433 37.01 10.88 32.42
C CYS A 433 36.86 11.76 33.66
N ASP A 434 36.06 12.84 33.58
CA ASP A 434 35.88 13.78 34.66
C ASP A 434 34.50 13.67 35.29
N ASN A 435 34.48 13.37 36.58
CA ASN A 435 33.31 13.35 37.48
C ASN A 435 32.21 12.30 37.18
N VAL A 436 32.51 11.26 36.45
CA VAL A 436 31.56 10.23 36.08
C VAL A 436 31.17 9.27 37.19
N ARG A 437 31.87 9.25 38.34
CA ARG A 437 31.55 8.31 39.41
C ARG A 437 30.12 8.46 39.94
N SER A 438 29.62 9.68 40.08
CA SER A 438 28.24 9.90 40.56
C SER A 438 27.20 9.60 39.49
N ALA A 439 27.51 9.87 38.23
CA ALA A 439 26.59 9.62 37.10
C ALA A 439 26.48 8.11 36.78
N VAL A 440 27.63 7.38 36.83
CA VAL A 440 27.64 5.93 36.60
C VAL A 440 26.95 5.18 37.74
N GLU A 441 27.12 5.64 38.98
CA GLU A 441 26.41 5.05 40.13
C GLU A 441 24.90 5.30 40.09
N SER A 442 24.44 6.40 39.50
CA SER A 442 23.03 6.70 39.37
C SER A 442 22.33 5.90 38.24
N TYR A 443 23.05 5.40 37.25
CA TYR A 443 22.49 4.61 36.15
C TYR A 443 22.47 3.08 36.42
N ARG A 444 23.20 2.57 37.39
CA ARG A 444 23.20 1.15 37.73
C ARG A 444 21.88 0.53 38.14
N PRO A 445 20.91 1.24 38.73
CA PRO A 445 19.60 0.65 39.04
C PRO A 445 18.65 0.52 37.86
N TYR A 446 18.94 1.13 36.71
CA TYR A 446 17.96 1.24 35.62
C TYR A 446 18.20 0.32 34.43
N ASP A 447 19.31 -0.39 34.40
CA ASP A 447 19.59 -1.36 33.36
C ASP A 447 20.10 -2.68 33.94
N PRO A 448 19.19 -3.62 34.27
CA PRO A 448 19.56 -4.93 34.75
C PRO A 448 20.38 -5.75 33.74
N GLY A 449 20.42 -5.36 32.45
CA GLY A 449 21.23 -6.00 31.42
C GLY A 449 22.68 -5.54 31.38
N VAL A 450 23.03 -4.41 32.02
CA VAL A 450 24.39 -3.87 32.11
C VAL A 450 25.06 -4.23 33.45
N ALA A 451 24.29 -4.71 34.40
CA ALA A 451 24.77 -5.11 35.74
C ALA A 451 25.17 -6.59 35.86
N ALA A 452 25.26 -7.32 34.74
CA ALA A 452 25.68 -8.72 34.68
C ALA A 452 27.10 -8.85 34.09
#